data_cc0d4c0a91087f26ed1e8602d8c56d13
#
_entry.id   cc0d4c0a91087f26ed1e8602d8c56d13
#
_cell.length_a   1.000
_cell.length_b   1.000
_cell.length_c   1.000
_cell.angle_alpha   90.00
_cell.angle_beta   90.00
_cell.angle_gamma   90.00
#
_symmetry.space_group_name_H-M   'P 1'
#
loop_
_entity.id
_entity.type
_entity.pdbx_description
1 polymer ?
#
loop_
_entity_poly.entity_id
_entity_poly.type
_entity_poly.pdbx_seq_one_letter_code
_entity_poly.pdbx_strand_id
1 'polypeptide(L)'
;MKKSLLIAALTLASVLAFAAPHNEFYYQRASLFDTLGVDSTNVVFFGNSLTNGCEWSELLDMPNAVNRGISGDIVQGLIDRAESVTKGQPAKIFILIGVNALSHDVTPDSISRATEILIDKIQTESPRSQIYLQSMLPFNLNFGRYKALTGHEQDVVIGNELNKAMCARKGIPYIDLYSLMVDENGNLRADLTNDGLHLLGPAYLIWKEALLPYLE
;
A
#
# COMPACT_ATOMS: atom_id res chain seq x y z
N MET A 1 -42.80 -46.98 -7.20
CA MET A 1 -41.52 -46.45 -7.69
C MET A 1 -41.29 -45.09 -7.01
N LYS A 2 -40.51 -45.08 -5.91
CA LYS A 2 -40.19 -43.82 -5.18
C LYS A 2 -38.88 -43.27 -5.74
N LYS A 3 -38.94 -42.09 -6.34
CA LYS A 3 -37.74 -41.34 -6.78
C LYS A 3 -37.18 -40.57 -5.57
N SER A 4 -36.03 -41.04 -5.08
CA SER A 4 -35.25 -40.33 -4.05
C SER A 4 -34.53 -39.15 -4.70
N LEU A 5 -34.88 -37.96 -4.31
CA LEU A 5 -34.11 -36.72 -4.64
C LEU A 5 -32.92 -36.68 -3.69
N LEU A 6 -31.72 -36.80 -4.24
CA LEU A 6 -30.47 -36.54 -3.51
C LEU A 6 -30.22 -35.06 -3.56
N ILE A 7 -30.42 -34.35 -2.45
CA ILE A 7 -30.02 -32.96 -2.27
C ILE A 7 -28.55 -32.97 -1.85
N ALA A 8 -27.66 -32.59 -2.77
CA ALA A 8 -26.27 -32.32 -2.45
C ALA A 8 -26.18 -30.99 -1.71
N ALA A 9 -26.00 -31.05 -0.41
CA ALA A 9 -25.64 -29.86 0.37
C ALA A 9 -24.19 -29.50 0.09
N LEU A 10 -23.96 -28.45 -0.72
CA LEU A 10 -22.65 -27.79 -0.82
C LEU A 10 -22.42 -27.06 0.52
N THR A 11 -21.65 -27.64 1.41
CA THR A 11 -21.08 -26.94 2.56
C THR A 11 -20.03 -25.97 2.06
N LEU A 12 -20.40 -24.69 1.96
CA LEU A 12 -19.46 -23.61 1.76
C LEU A 12 -18.65 -23.48 3.07
N ALA A 13 -17.50 -24.16 3.12
CA ALA A 13 -16.53 -23.96 4.18
C ALA A 13 -15.97 -22.54 4.01
N SER A 14 -16.54 -21.58 4.74
CA SER A 14 -15.93 -20.29 4.95
C SER A 14 -14.62 -20.52 5.71
N VAL A 15 -13.50 -20.53 5.00
CA VAL A 15 -12.17 -20.43 5.60
C VAL A 15 -12.11 -19.03 6.20
N LEU A 16 -12.47 -18.92 7.48
CA LEU A 16 -12.05 -17.82 8.32
C LEU A 16 -10.53 -17.94 8.43
N ALA A 17 -9.81 -17.33 7.50
CA ALA A 17 -8.40 -17.06 7.69
C ALA A 17 -8.32 -16.13 8.88
N PHE A 18 -7.98 -16.65 10.05
CA PHE A 18 -7.51 -15.81 11.15
C PHE A 18 -6.24 -15.17 10.63
N ALA A 19 -6.34 -13.87 10.29
CA ALA A 19 -5.16 -13.07 10.00
C ALA A 19 -4.22 -13.22 11.21
N ALA A 20 -2.95 -13.55 10.95
CA ALA A 20 -1.96 -13.58 12.02
C ALA A 20 -1.97 -12.21 12.73
N PRO A 21 -1.86 -12.18 14.07
CA PRO A 21 -1.86 -10.92 14.78
C PRO A 21 -0.72 -10.04 14.27
N HIS A 22 -0.99 -8.75 14.10
CA HIS A 22 0.04 -7.77 13.78
C HIS A 22 1.04 -7.65 14.94
N ASN A 23 2.23 -7.11 14.67
CA ASN A 23 3.21 -6.86 15.72
C ASN A 23 2.79 -5.69 16.64
N GLU A 24 3.49 -5.53 17.77
CA GLU A 24 3.19 -4.50 18.78
C GLU A 24 3.27 -3.08 18.20
N PHE A 25 4.25 -2.82 17.32
CA PHE A 25 4.41 -1.51 16.69
C PHE A 25 3.20 -1.13 15.82
N TYR A 26 2.62 -2.10 15.10
CA TYR A 26 1.39 -1.88 14.35
C TYR A 26 0.27 -1.38 15.26
N TYR A 27 0.00 -2.07 16.38
CA TYR A 27 -1.07 -1.69 17.31
C TYR A 27 -0.81 -0.34 17.98
N GLN A 28 0.45 -0.03 18.32
CA GLN A 28 0.85 1.26 18.86
C GLN A 28 0.52 2.39 17.87
N ARG A 29 0.89 2.22 16.59
CA ARG A 29 0.63 3.22 15.56
C ARG A 29 -0.84 3.31 15.17
N ALA A 30 -1.54 2.19 15.01
CA ALA A 30 -2.95 2.15 14.67
C ALA A 30 -3.79 2.87 15.73
N SER A 31 -3.58 2.57 17.02
CA SER A 31 -4.28 3.25 18.12
C SER A 31 -4.01 4.75 18.18
N LEU A 32 -2.78 5.19 17.86
CA LEU A 32 -2.48 6.61 17.74
C LEU A 32 -3.25 7.25 16.59
N PHE A 33 -3.35 6.59 15.44
CA PHE A 33 -4.09 7.10 14.28
C PHE A 33 -5.59 7.20 14.56
N ASP A 34 -6.16 6.26 15.31
CA ASP A 34 -7.55 6.34 15.79
C ASP A 34 -7.77 7.55 16.71
N THR A 35 -6.77 7.85 17.56
CA THR A 35 -6.83 9.01 18.47
C THR A 35 -6.71 10.34 17.71
N LEU A 36 -5.79 10.40 16.73
CA LEU A 36 -5.57 11.65 15.96
C LEU A 36 -6.70 11.91 14.97
N GLY A 37 -7.32 10.85 14.44
CA GLY A 37 -8.34 10.96 13.40
C GLY A 37 -7.83 11.58 12.10
N VAL A 38 -8.77 11.82 11.20
CA VAL A 38 -8.63 12.62 9.97
C VAL A 38 -9.94 13.37 9.72
N ASP A 39 -9.89 14.41 8.91
CA ASP A 39 -11.08 15.14 8.46
C ASP A 39 -11.08 15.35 6.93
N SER A 40 -12.13 15.97 6.43
CA SER A 40 -12.36 16.14 4.99
C SER A 40 -11.39 17.08 4.28
N THR A 41 -10.53 17.77 5.01
CA THR A 41 -9.48 18.63 4.43
C THR A 41 -8.15 17.90 4.27
N ASN A 42 -7.99 16.76 4.94
CA ASN A 42 -6.72 16.06 4.97
C ASN A 42 -6.35 15.42 3.63
N VAL A 43 -5.04 15.45 3.35
CA VAL A 43 -4.36 14.65 2.33
C VAL A 43 -3.62 13.54 3.05
N VAL A 44 -4.11 12.30 2.91
CA VAL A 44 -3.63 11.15 3.68
C VAL A 44 -2.61 10.36 2.89
N PHE A 45 -1.44 10.13 3.47
CA PHE A 45 -0.44 9.18 2.97
C PHE A 45 -0.58 7.86 3.73
N PHE A 46 -1.10 6.82 3.06
CA PHE A 46 -1.53 5.56 3.64
C PHE A 46 -0.67 4.41 3.13
N GLY A 47 0.13 3.78 3.99
CA GLY A 47 1.10 2.79 3.52
C GLY A 47 1.95 2.15 4.60
N ASN A 48 3.12 1.66 4.18
CA ASN A 48 4.09 0.95 5.01
C ASN A 48 5.22 1.85 5.55
N SER A 49 6.43 1.27 5.75
CA SER A 49 7.61 1.99 6.26
C SER A 49 8.06 3.13 5.34
N LEU A 50 7.94 2.97 4.04
CA LEU A 50 8.33 4.01 3.06
C LEU A 50 7.46 5.26 3.24
N THR A 51 6.17 5.06 3.50
CA THR A 51 5.24 6.15 3.85
C THR A 51 5.51 6.69 5.25
N ASN A 52 5.78 5.81 6.22
CA ASN A 52 6.03 6.18 7.62
C ASN A 52 7.28 7.05 7.78
N GLY A 53 8.31 6.84 6.96
CA GLY A 53 9.61 7.50 7.05
C GLY A 53 9.68 8.93 6.51
N CYS A 54 8.54 9.57 6.20
CA CYS A 54 8.50 10.92 5.65
C CYS A 54 7.67 11.88 6.51
N GLU A 55 8.18 13.08 6.71
CA GLU A 55 7.47 14.21 7.31
C GLU A 55 6.65 14.93 6.21
N TRP A 56 5.52 14.34 5.81
CA TRP A 56 4.75 14.75 4.63
C TRP A 56 4.30 16.21 4.67
N SER A 57 3.88 16.72 5.84
CA SER A 57 3.44 18.10 5.98
C SER A 57 4.56 19.12 5.72
N GLU A 58 5.77 18.79 6.18
CA GLU A 58 6.95 19.63 5.97
C GLU A 58 7.48 19.51 4.54
N LEU A 59 7.61 18.26 4.04
CA LEU A 59 8.10 17.99 2.70
C LEU A 59 7.27 18.71 1.63
N LEU A 60 5.94 18.71 1.78
CA LEU A 60 4.99 19.25 0.80
C LEU A 60 4.60 20.72 1.08
N ASP A 61 5.02 21.27 2.22
CA ASP A 61 4.54 22.57 2.73
C ASP A 61 3.00 22.61 2.83
N MET A 62 2.42 21.50 3.32
CA MET A 62 0.98 21.28 3.43
C MET A 62 0.61 20.84 4.85
N PRO A 63 0.16 21.74 5.75
CA PRO A 63 -0.18 21.37 7.14
C PRO A 63 -1.27 20.29 7.27
N ASN A 64 -2.10 20.12 6.24
CA ASN A 64 -3.15 19.10 6.19
C ASN A 64 -2.69 17.77 5.57
N ALA A 65 -1.42 17.64 5.17
CA ALA A 65 -0.84 16.35 4.77
C ALA A 65 -0.52 15.51 6.00
N VAL A 66 -1.12 14.33 6.11
CA VAL A 66 -1.00 13.48 7.30
C VAL A 66 -0.42 12.11 6.97
N ASN A 67 0.55 11.71 7.79
CA ASN A 67 1.20 10.40 7.68
C ASN A 67 0.33 9.33 8.36
N ARG A 68 -0.03 8.29 7.61
CA ARG A 68 -0.70 7.07 8.09
C ARG A 68 0.07 5.83 7.63
N GLY A 69 1.41 5.92 7.62
CA GLY A 69 2.32 4.80 7.37
C GLY A 69 2.60 4.00 8.63
N ILE A 70 2.73 2.67 8.50
CA ILE A 70 3.22 1.79 9.57
C ILE A 70 4.33 0.90 9.00
N SER A 71 5.51 0.92 9.64
CA SER A 71 6.64 0.09 9.21
C SER A 71 6.30 -1.40 9.31
N GLY A 72 6.63 -2.16 8.26
CA GLY A 72 6.36 -3.59 8.16
C GLY A 72 4.94 -3.94 7.70
N ASP A 73 4.07 -2.94 7.47
CA ASP A 73 2.68 -3.18 7.11
C ASP A 73 2.53 -3.83 5.73
N ILE A 74 1.49 -4.64 5.60
CA ILE A 74 1.06 -5.31 4.37
C ILE A 74 -0.37 -4.85 4.02
N VAL A 75 -0.87 -5.23 2.85
CA VAL A 75 -2.20 -4.79 2.39
C VAL A 75 -3.30 -5.14 3.41
N GLN A 76 -3.23 -6.31 4.04
CA GLN A 76 -4.21 -6.71 5.06
C GLN A 76 -4.23 -5.74 6.24
N GLY A 77 -3.07 -5.26 6.70
CA GLY A 77 -3.01 -4.30 7.79
C GLY A 77 -3.64 -2.95 7.43
N LEU A 78 -3.53 -2.51 6.16
CA LEU A 78 -4.25 -1.33 5.68
C LEU A 78 -5.77 -1.57 5.69
N ILE A 79 -6.23 -2.77 5.27
CA ILE A 79 -7.65 -3.14 5.29
C ILE A 79 -8.19 -3.08 6.72
N ASP A 80 -7.45 -3.66 7.68
CA ASP A 80 -7.87 -3.78 9.09
C ASP A 80 -7.98 -2.40 9.78
N ARG A 81 -7.16 -1.43 9.38
CA ARG A 81 -7.16 -0.05 9.92
C ARG A 81 -7.74 1.01 8.98
N ALA A 82 -8.40 0.61 7.89
CA ALA A 82 -8.96 1.55 6.92
C ALA A 82 -9.92 2.56 7.56
N GLU A 83 -10.71 2.14 8.56
CA GLU A 83 -11.67 2.99 9.25
C GLU A 83 -11.01 4.23 9.90
N SER A 84 -9.78 4.10 10.39
CA SER A 84 -9.00 5.24 10.94
C SER A 84 -8.77 6.37 9.93
N VAL A 85 -8.92 6.07 8.64
CA VAL A 85 -8.80 7.01 7.52
C VAL A 85 -10.17 7.34 6.93
N THR A 86 -10.97 6.31 6.60
CA THR A 86 -12.23 6.47 5.85
C THR A 86 -13.30 7.24 6.62
N LYS A 87 -13.33 7.10 7.95
CA LYS A 87 -14.30 7.78 8.83
C LYS A 87 -14.28 9.30 8.71
N GLY A 88 -13.11 9.88 8.45
CA GLY A 88 -12.96 11.33 8.30
C GLY A 88 -13.32 11.86 6.91
N GLN A 89 -13.55 10.99 5.92
CA GLN A 89 -13.81 11.38 4.53
C GLN A 89 -12.75 12.33 3.95
N PRO A 90 -11.44 12.01 4.04
CA PRO A 90 -10.37 12.93 3.65
C PRO A 90 -10.48 13.33 2.17
N ALA A 91 -9.92 14.50 1.82
CA ALA A 91 -9.94 14.97 0.45
C ALA A 91 -9.24 14.01 -0.51
N LYS A 92 -8.05 13.56 -0.12
CA LYS A 92 -7.21 12.69 -0.96
C LYS A 92 -6.57 11.58 -0.12
N ILE A 93 -6.41 10.39 -0.71
CA ILE A 93 -5.72 9.23 -0.10
C ILE A 93 -4.70 8.70 -1.09
N PHE A 94 -3.41 8.84 -0.76
CA PHE A 94 -2.30 8.28 -1.51
C PHE A 94 -1.86 6.97 -0.88
N ILE A 95 -1.97 5.86 -1.62
CA ILE A 95 -1.68 4.51 -1.13
C ILE A 95 -0.36 4.01 -1.73
N LEU A 96 0.59 3.55 -0.88
CA LEU A 96 1.79 2.82 -1.29
C LEU A 96 1.97 1.60 -0.40
N ILE A 97 1.86 0.40 -0.98
CA ILE A 97 1.87 -0.87 -0.24
C ILE A 97 2.27 -2.03 -1.16
N GLY A 98 2.74 -3.14 -0.60
CA GLY A 98 2.89 -4.43 -1.30
C GLY A 98 4.25 -5.10 -1.08
N VAL A 99 5.36 -4.37 -1.07
CA VAL A 99 6.71 -4.93 -1.02
C VAL A 99 6.95 -5.87 0.18
N ASN A 100 6.38 -5.56 1.36
CA ASN A 100 6.53 -6.41 2.53
C ASN A 100 5.85 -7.77 2.37
N ALA A 101 4.75 -7.85 1.62
CA ALA A 101 4.07 -9.11 1.35
C ALA A 101 4.90 -10.04 0.47
N LEU A 102 5.71 -9.50 -0.46
CA LEU A 102 6.66 -10.30 -1.24
C LEU A 102 7.68 -11.00 -0.35
N SER A 103 8.17 -10.36 0.70
CA SER A 103 9.10 -10.99 1.66
C SER A 103 8.50 -12.16 2.45
N HIS A 104 7.20 -12.39 2.32
CA HIS A 104 6.44 -13.53 2.87
C HIS A 104 5.93 -14.46 1.77
N ASP A 105 6.56 -14.46 0.59
CA ASP A 105 6.21 -15.30 -0.57
C ASP A 105 4.75 -15.12 -1.06
N VAL A 106 4.13 -13.97 -0.77
CA VAL A 106 2.79 -13.66 -1.30
C VAL A 106 2.92 -13.25 -2.77
N THR A 107 2.17 -13.91 -3.63
CA THR A 107 2.25 -13.67 -5.08
C THR A 107 1.79 -12.27 -5.48
N PRO A 108 2.34 -11.67 -6.56
CA PRO A 108 1.90 -10.36 -7.08
C PRO A 108 0.40 -10.28 -7.35
N ASP A 109 -0.19 -11.35 -7.87
CA ASP A 109 -1.64 -11.45 -8.13
C ASP A 109 -2.44 -11.37 -6.82
N SER A 110 -2.02 -12.07 -5.77
CA SER A 110 -2.67 -12.00 -4.45
C SER A 110 -2.55 -10.61 -3.83
N ILE A 111 -1.40 -9.96 -3.96
CA ILE A 111 -1.18 -8.58 -3.50
C ILE A 111 -2.10 -7.61 -4.24
N SER A 112 -2.19 -7.73 -5.58
CA SER A 112 -3.05 -6.87 -6.39
C SER A 112 -4.53 -7.05 -6.05
N ARG A 113 -5.00 -8.29 -5.86
CA ARG A 113 -6.39 -8.57 -5.43
C ARG A 113 -6.69 -7.98 -4.04
N ALA A 114 -5.79 -8.13 -3.09
CA ALA A 114 -5.96 -7.54 -1.77
C ALA A 114 -5.98 -6.00 -1.85
N THR A 115 -5.15 -5.40 -2.72
CA THR A 115 -5.15 -3.96 -2.99
C THR A 115 -6.47 -3.51 -3.61
N GLU A 116 -7.05 -4.30 -4.52
CA GLU A 116 -8.38 -4.03 -5.08
C GLU A 116 -9.47 -4.04 -4.00
N ILE A 117 -9.44 -5.03 -3.09
CA ILE A 117 -10.37 -5.10 -1.93
C ILE A 117 -10.22 -3.87 -1.03
N LEU A 118 -8.98 -3.43 -0.74
CA LEU A 118 -8.73 -2.21 0.03
C LEU A 118 -9.35 -0.98 -0.65
N ILE A 119 -9.16 -0.84 -1.95
CA ILE A 119 -9.70 0.27 -2.73
C ILE A 119 -11.22 0.25 -2.71
N ASP A 120 -11.86 -0.91 -2.91
CA ASP A 120 -13.31 -1.07 -2.86
C ASP A 120 -13.88 -0.69 -1.49
N LYS A 121 -13.19 -1.10 -0.42
CA LYS A 121 -13.54 -0.72 0.94
C LYS A 121 -13.48 0.80 1.11
N ILE A 122 -12.38 1.44 0.68
CA ILE A 122 -12.24 2.90 0.79
C ILE A 122 -13.30 3.63 -0.05
N GLN A 123 -13.56 3.20 -1.29
CA GLN A 123 -14.59 3.80 -2.14
C GLN A 123 -15.98 3.70 -1.51
N THR A 124 -16.27 2.58 -0.83
CA THR A 124 -17.56 2.36 -0.15
C THR A 124 -17.69 3.20 1.11
N GLU A 125 -16.66 3.24 1.94
CA GLU A 125 -16.69 3.90 3.25
C GLU A 125 -16.39 5.40 3.18
N SER A 126 -15.63 5.83 2.14
CA SER A 126 -15.23 7.23 1.93
C SER A 126 -15.46 7.68 0.49
N PRO A 127 -16.71 7.71 0.02
CA PRO A 127 -17.06 7.96 -1.39
C PRO A 127 -16.69 9.37 -1.89
N ARG A 128 -16.36 10.29 -0.99
CA ARG A 128 -15.93 11.65 -1.34
C ARG A 128 -14.43 11.79 -1.51
N SER A 129 -13.65 10.79 -1.06
CA SER A 129 -12.20 10.82 -1.13
C SER A 129 -11.69 10.47 -2.52
N GLN A 130 -10.75 11.26 -3.03
CA GLN A 130 -10.00 10.90 -4.22
C GLN A 130 -8.89 9.91 -3.84
N ILE A 131 -8.85 8.76 -4.50
CA ILE A 131 -7.85 7.72 -4.23
C ILE A 131 -6.79 7.75 -5.32
N TYR A 132 -5.53 7.64 -4.91
CA TYR A 132 -4.36 7.52 -5.77
C TYR A 132 -3.56 6.29 -5.35
N LEU A 133 -3.34 5.36 -6.27
CA LEU A 133 -2.47 4.22 -6.01
C LEU A 133 -1.09 4.51 -6.58
N GLN A 134 -0.07 4.34 -5.77
CA GLN A 134 1.33 4.50 -6.15
C GLN A 134 1.96 3.14 -6.40
N SER A 135 2.92 3.06 -7.33
CA SER A 135 3.65 1.82 -7.58
C SER A 135 4.40 1.34 -6.34
N MET A 136 4.57 0.03 -6.19
CA MET A 136 5.64 -0.50 -5.35
C MET A 136 6.97 0.01 -5.89
N LEU A 137 7.91 0.35 -4.99
CA LEU A 137 9.24 0.79 -5.36
C LEU A 137 10.17 -0.41 -5.59
N PRO A 138 11.23 -0.23 -6.40
CA PRO A 138 12.29 -1.23 -6.50
C PRO A 138 13.02 -1.37 -5.16
N PHE A 139 13.74 -2.48 -4.99
CA PHE A 139 14.69 -2.68 -3.89
C PHE A 139 16.06 -3.08 -4.45
N ASN A 140 17.10 -3.07 -3.61
CA ASN A 140 18.48 -3.34 -4.03
C ASN A 140 19.18 -4.30 -3.06
N LEU A 141 19.29 -5.56 -3.43
CA LEU A 141 19.89 -6.61 -2.60
C LEU A 141 21.41 -6.54 -2.50
N ASN A 142 22.08 -5.71 -3.33
CA ASN A 142 23.52 -5.52 -3.26
C ASN A 142 24.00 -4.91 -1.93
N PHE A 143 23.07 -4.33 -1.15
CA PHE A 143 23.34 -3.88 0.22
C PHE A 143 23.42 -5.02 1.24
N GLY A 144 23.17 -6.27 0.83
CA GLY A 144 23.27 -7.46 1.68
C GLY A 144 22.18 -7.61 2.74
N ARG A 145 21.13 -6.79 2.67
CA ARG A 145 19.97 -6.79 3.59
C ARG A 145 18.72 -7.32 2.88
N TYR A 146 17.64 -7.53 3.64
CA TYR A 146 16.32 -7.93 3.12
C TYR A 146 16.36 -9.19 2.23
N LYS A 147 17.14 -10.21 2.64
CA LYS A 147 17.33 -11.46 1.90
C LYS A 147 16.04 -12.21 1.58
N ALA A 148 14.99 -11.98 2.37
CA ALA A 148 13.66 -12.54 2.11
C ALA A 148 13.01 -11.99 0.82
N LEU A 149 13.58 -10.94 0.21
CA LEU A 149 13.15 -10.41 -1.09
C LEU A 149 13.93 -11.00 -2.28
N THR A 150 14.88 -11.91 -2.03
CA THR A 150 15.68 -12.53 -3.11
C THR A 150 14.76 -13.34 -4.04
N GLY A 151 14.81 -13.01 -5.34
CA GLY A 151 13.99 -13.65 -6.38
C GLY A 151 12.64 -12.98 -6.63
N HIS A 152 12.32 -11.90 -5.88
CA HIS A 152 11.07 -11.15 -6.02
C HIS A 152 11.23 -9.83 -6.82
N GLU A 153 12.38 -9.58 -7.44
CA GLU A 153 12.64 -8.36 -8.21
C GLU A 153 11.61 -8.21 -9.34
N GLN A 154 11.37 -9.30 -10.08
CA GLN A 154 10.38 -9.33 -11.16
C GLN A 154 8.94 -9.27 -10.63
N ASP A 155 8.69 -9.75 -9.42
CA ASP A 155 7.36 -9.71 -8.80
C ASP A 155 6.89 -8.28 -8.50
N VAL A 156 7.81 -7.36 -8.21
CA VAL A 156 7.50 -5.93 -8.11
C VAL A 156 6.96 -5.40 -9.44
N VAL A 157 7.62 -5.73 -10.54
CA VAL A 157 7.21 -5.28 -11.88
C VAL A 157 5.84 -5.86 -12.23
N ILE A 158 5.66 -7.18 -12.05
CA ILE A 158 4.37 -7.86 -12.32
C ILE A 158 3.25 -7.25 -11.46
N GLY A 159 3.49 -7.06 -10.17
CA GLY A 159 2.50 -6.46 -9.26
C GLY A 159 2.13 -5.03 -9.63
N ASN A 160 3.11 -4.23 -10.09
CA ASN A 160 2.88 -2.88 -10.58
C ASN A 160 2.03 -2.86 -11.85
N GLU A 161 2.27 -3.74 -12.81
CA GLU A 161 1.43 -3.85 -14.02
C GLU A 161 0.00 -4.30 -13.69
N LEU A 162 -0.17 -5.27 -12.78
CA LEU A 162 -1.49 -5.70 -12.32
C LEU A 162 -2.25 -4.55 -11.64
N ASN A 163 -1.59 -3.81 -10.77
CA ASN A 163 -2.16 -2.66 -10.08
C ASN A 163 -2.51 -1.52 -11.04
N LYS A 164 -1.65 -1.23 -12.01
CA LYS A 164 -1.90 -0.24 -13.06
C LYS A 164 -3.14 -0.60 -13.89
N ALA A 165 -3.25 -1.87 -14.32
CA ALA A 165 -4.42 -2.37 -15.04
C ALA A 165 -5.70 -2.31 -14.19
N MET A 166 -5.62 -2.65 -12.90
CA MET A 166 -6.73 -2.53 -11.95
C MET A 166 -7.17 -1.07 -11.78
N CYS A 167 -6.24 -0.14 -11.62
CA CYS A 167 -6.52 1.29 -11.54
C CYS A 167 -7.24 1.82 -12.79
N ALA A 168 -6.79 1.41 -13.98
CA ALA A 168 -7.44 1.78 -15.23
C ALA A 168 -8.89 1.30 -15.30
N ARG A 169 -9.19 0.06 -14.85
CA ARG A 169 -10.57 -0.46 -14.80
C ARG A 169 -11.45 0.31 -13.81
N LYS A 170 -10.88 0.78 -12.72
CA LYS A 170 -11.60 1.49 -11.64
C LYS A 170 -11.64 3.01 -11.82
N GLY A 171 -10.98 3.56 -12.84
CA GLY A 171 -10.88 5.01 -13.04
C GLY A 171 -10.08 5.72 -11.94
N ILE A 172 -9.11 5.02 -11.33
CA ILE A 172 -8.25 5.56 -10.26
C ILE A 172 -6.90 5.95 -10.86
N PRO A 173 -6.38 7.15 -10.57
CA PRO A 173 -5.04 7.53 -10.98
C PRO A 173 -3.98 6.58 -10.38
N TYR A 174 -3.07 6.12 -11.24
CA TYR A 174 -1.90 5.35 -10.88
C TYR A 174 -0.65 6.21 -11.01
N ILE A 175 0.16 6.29 -9.96
CA ILE A 175 1.39 7.11 -9.93
C ILE A 175 2.59 6.18 -10.00
N ASP A 176 3.33 6.24 -11.09
CA ASP A 176 4.53 5.43 -11.32
C ASP A 176 5.76 6.08 -10.66
N LEU A 177 6.04 5.68 -9.42
CA LEU A 177 7.25 6.05 -8.70
C LEU A 177 8.41 5.08 -9.01
N TYR A 178 8.09 3.84 -9.42
CA TYR A 178 9.08 2.81 -9.72
C TYR A 178 10.06 3.29 -10.78
N SER A 179 9.54 3.75 -11.91
CA SER A 179 10.35 4.20 -13.06
C SER A 179 11.25 5.40 -12.73
N LEU A 180 10.95 6.18 -11.69
CA LEU A 180 11.74 7.32 -11.26
C LEU A 180 12.92 6.95 -10.35
N MET A 181 12.87 5.75 -9.75
CA MET A 181 13.82 5.33 -8.71
C MET A 181 14.61 4.07 -9.06
N VAL A 182 14.26 3.40 -10.15
CA VAL A 182 14.94 2.19 -10.62
C VAL A 182 16.23 2.55 -11.40
N ASP A 183 17.28 1.74 -11.25
CA ASP A 183 18.49 1.80 -12.08
C ASP A 183 18.36 0.93 -13.35
N GLU A 184 19.39 0.93 -14.18
CA GLU A 184 19.45 0.15 -15.43
C GLU A 184 19.41 -1.37 -15.24
N ASN A 185 19.67 -1.84 -14.01
CA ASN A 185 19.66 -3.25 -13.64
C ASN A 185 18.36 -3.67 -12.93
N GLY A 186 17.37 -2.78 -12.80
CA GLY A 186 16.12 -3.06 -12.12
C GLY A 186 16.15 -2.90 -10.61
N ASN A 187 17.24 -2.38 -10.03
CA ASN A 187 17.38 -2.17 -8.60
C ASN A 187 17.00 -0.75 -8.20
N LEU A 188 16.67 -0.56 -6.92
CA LEU A 188 16.61 0.78 -6.33
C LEU A 188 17.98 1.45 -6.47
N ARG A 189 18.01 2.63 -7.04
CA ARG A 189 19.22 3.41 -7.23
C ARG A 189 19.98 3.56 -5.91
N ALA A 190 21.29 3.27 -5.93
CA ALA A 190 22.12 3.23 -4.73
C ALA A 190 22.29 4.61 -4.05
N ASP A 191 22.10 5.71 -4.77
CA ASP A 191 22.13 7.08 -4.24
C ASP A 191 20.85 7.44 -3.48
N LEU A 192 19.79 6.62 -3.60
CA LEU A 192 18.47 6.86 -3.00
C LEU A 192 18.22 6.05 -1.71
N THR A 193 19.14 5.17 -1.34
CA THR A 193 19.00 4.26 -0.20
C THR A 193 20.33 4.03 0.52
N ASN A 194 20.28 3.60 1.77
CA ASN A 194 21.47 3.15 2.52
C ASN A 194 21.35 1.71 3.03
N ASP A 195 20.22 1.05 2.76
CA ASP A 195 19.98 -0.32 3.20
C ASP A 195 19.40 -1.21 2.07
N GLY A 196 19.09 -0.61 0.93
CA GLY A 196 18.55 -1.28 -0.25
C GLY A 196 17.02 -1.35 -0.32
N LEU A 197 16.30 -0.80 0.65
CA LEU A 197 14.83 -0.80 0.69
C LEU A 197 14.26 0.56 1.10
N HIS A 198 14.74 1.12 2.23
CA HIS A 198 14.26 2.39 2.75
C HIS A 198 14.94 3.57 2.06
N LEU A 199 14.25 4.69 2.04
CA LEU A 199 14.63 5.84 1.23
C LEU A 199 15.43 6.86 2.04
N LEU A 200 16.40 7.48 1.36
CA LEU A 200 17.09 8.69 1.80
C LEU A 200 16.34 9.94 1.32
N GLY A 201 16.67 11.10 1.89
CA GLY A 201 16.05 12.38 1.55
C GLY A 201 15.94 12.70 0.05
N PRO A 202 16.97 12.47 -0.78
CA PRO A 202 16.87 12.68 -2.24
C PRO A 202 15.73 11.89 -2.91
N ALA A 203 15.42 10.68 -2.44
CA ALA A 203 14.32 9.89 -2.97
C ALA A 203 12.94 10.51 -2.64
N TYR A 204 12.80 11.06 -1.45
CA TYR A 204 11.56 11.77 -1.07
C TYR A 204 11.35 13.06 -1.85
N LEU A 205 12.43 13.74 -2.29
CA LEU A 205 12.31 14.87 -3.21
C LEU A 205 11.80 14.44 -4.59
N ILE A 206 12.30 13.31 -5.12
CA ILE A 206 11.75 12.72 -6.36
C ILE A 206 10.29 12.36 -6.18
N TRP A 207 9.93 11.76 -5.04
CA TRP A 207 8.55 11.39 -4.72
C TRP A 207 7.66 12.63 -4.65
N LYS A 208 8.10 13.71 -3.99
CA LYS A 208 7.40 15.00 -3.96
C LYS A 208 7.07 15.48 -5.37
N GLU A 209 8.07 15.58 -6.26
CA GLU A 209 7.86 16.07 -7.63
C GLU A 209 6.81 15.25 -8.40
N ALA A 210 6.80 13.91 -8.19
CA ALA A 210 5.81 13.03 -8.80
C ALA A 210 4.39 13.25 -8.26
N LEU A 211 4.24 13.77 -7.04
CA LEU A 211 2.96 14.03 -6.40
C LEU A 211 2.35 15.39 -6.78
N LEU A 212 3.17 16.39 -7.11
CA LEU A 212 2.70 17.78 -7.35
C LEU A 212 1.48 17.87 -8.28
N PRO A 213 1.40 17.13 -9.42
CA PRO A 213 0.25 17.21 -10.33
C PRO A 213 -1.08 16.71 -9.71
N TYR A 214 -1.02 16.02 -8.58
CA TYR A 214 -2.18 15.41 -7.91
C TYR A 214 -2.56 16.11 -6.60
N LEU A 215 -1.80 17.13 -6.19
CA LEU A 215 -2.01 17.85 -4.93
C LEU A 215 -2.87 19.11 -5.10
N GLU A 216 -3.03 19.60 -6.32
CA GLU A 216 -3.89 20.74 -6.67
C GLU A 216 -5.39 20.46 -6.46
#